data_05c170391aabd3563dd17f941cd26b09
#
_entry.id   05c170391aabd3563dd17f941cd26b09
#
_cell.length_a   1.000
_cell.length_b   1.000
_cell.length_c   1.000
_cell.angle_alpha   90.00
_cell.angle_beta   90.00
_cell.angle_gamma   90.00
#
_symmetry.space_group_name_H-M   'P 1'
#
loop_
_entity.id
_entity.type
_entity.pdbx_description
1 polymer ?
#
loop_
_entity_poly.entity_id
_entity_poly.type
_entity_poly.pdbx_seq_one_letter_code
_entity_poly.pdbx_strand_id
1 'polypeptide(L)'
;MTQDIHDKAERSGSPHPLRWRILGFLGVAQLMLILDVTVVAIALPNIEADLDLSRQAVTWTVSAYTLTFGGLMLLGGRAADLFGAKRIVLTGLLVFTAASLVTGFAGSDGLLLGGRVAQGLGAALMSPAALSLVVHLFEGDERNKALGVWSALGGGGAALGVLLGGLLTAGPGWPWVFYVNVPIGLVILAALARMLPHQKAAAPRPRLDLLGALLVTASSAALIYAFIRAGDDGWLTIATAALVLLAAVGYVAFVARQKTAKSPMMDVALLARRPVATGTFLILMATALMIAVFFLGTFYFQHAEDFNALQTGLLFLPVAIATMLGANLTGRAIATAGARRLAVIGLTTAAVGMAVPAVSMHPATVVAGTAIAGAGTGAMFVVASATALGQVAPHESGIASGIVSTFHEFGASIGAAVISSVAAVSLVGDTLSGFTNGFVLAAVAAAVSAAAAAVLTPGRER
;
A
#
# COMPACT_ATOMS: atom_id res chain seq x y z
N MET A 1 14.77 41.83 -31.36
CA MET A 1 15.49 41.15 -30.28
C MET A 1 14.70 41.09 -28.95
N THR A 2 13.92 42.13 -28.62
CA THR A 2 13.03 42.13 -27.41
C THR A 2 11.75 41.36 -27.61
N GLN A 3 11.18 41.28 -28.80
CA GLN A 3 9.99 40.49 -29.13
C GLN A 3 10.28 38.98 -29.14
N ASP A 4 11.45 38.54 -29.57
CA ASP A 4 11.87 37.13 -29.56
C ASP A 4 12.08 36.58 -28.13
N ILE A 5 12.42 37.44 -27.16
CA ILE A 5 12.58 37.08 -25.75
C ILE A 5 11.20 36.95 -25.09
N HIS A 6 10.23 37.80 -25.46
CA HIS A 6 8.85 37.70 -24.98
C HIS A 6 8.13 36.48 -25.54
N ASP A 7 8.25 36.19 -26.84
CA ASP A 7 7.69 34.99 -27.48
C ASP A 7 8.30 33.68 -26.96
N LYS A 8 9.58 33.69 -26.55
CA LYS A 8 10.19 32.52 -25.87
C LYS A 8 9.73 32.37 -24.42
N ALA A 9 9.43 33.44 -23.70
CA ALA A 9 8.87 33.38 -22.35
C ALA A 9 7.41 32.95 -22.36
N GLU A 10 6.60 33.36 -23.32
CA GLU A 10 5.20 32.92 -23.48
C GLU A 10 5.08 31.44 -23.92
N ARG A 11 6.05 30.92 -24.68
CA ARG A 11 6.08 29.47 -25.06
C ARG A 11 6.50 28.55 -23.92
N SER A 12 7.09 29.07 -22.85
CA SER A 12 7.43 28.25 -21.65
C SER A 12 6.28 28.03 -20.71
N GLY A 13 5.12 28.67 -20.91
CA GLY A 13 3.91 28.56 -20.04
C GLY A 13 2.72 27.81 -20.64
N SER A 14 2.79 27.30 -21.90
CA SER A 14 1.68 26.55 -22.45
C SER A 14 1.62 25.12 -21.87
N PRO A 15 0.44 24.67 -21.40
CA PRO A 15 0.30 23.31 -20.86
C PRO A 15 0.68 22.24 -21.89
N HIS A 16 1.39 21.19 -21.46
CA HIS A 16 1.83 20.11 -22.36
C HIS A 16 0.61 19.50 -23.09
N PRO A 17 0.58 19.45 -24.44
CA PRO A 17 -0.61 19.09 -25.21
C PRO A 17 -1.11 17.66 -24.93
N LEU A 18 -0.22 16.75 -24.52
CA LEU A 18 -0.55 15.36 -24.24
C LEU A 18 -0.71 15.07 -22.74
N ARG A 19 -0.82 16.09 -21.86
CA ARG A 19 -0.82 15.91 -20.40
C ARG A 19 -1.90 14.94 -19.89
N TRP A 20 -3.10 14.99 -20.43
CA TRP A 20 -4.18 14.08 -20.04
C TRP A 20 -3.95 12.63 -20.48
N ARG A 21 -3.33 12.42 -21.67
CA ARG A 21 -2.92 11.08 -22.11
C ARG A 21 -1.80 10.53 -21.24
N ILE A 22 -0.83 11.38 -20.88
CA ILE A 22 0.25 11.01 -19.95
C ILE A 22 -0.34 10.64 -18.60
N LEU A 23 -1.29 11.42 -18.06
CA LEU A 23 -2.01 11.08 -16.83
C LEU A 23 -2.71 9.71 -16.94
N GLY A 24 -3.35 9.41 -18.07
CA GLY A 24 -3.97 8.10 -18.32
C GLY A 24 -2.96 6.95 -18.22
N PHE A 25 -1.81 7.05 -18.89
CA PHE A 25 -0.76 6.02 -18.82
C PHE A 25 -0.12 5.90 -17.43
N LEU A 26 0.18 7.03 -16.76
CA LEU A 26 0.67 7.03 -15.39
C LEU A 26 -0.37 6.45 -14.43
N GLY A 27 -1.64 6.75 -14.65
CA GLY A 27 -2.76 6.20 -13.88
C GLY A 27 -2.90 4.69 -14.02
N VAL A 28 -2.79 4.15 -15.25
CA VAL A 28 -2.80 2.69 -15.46
C VAL A 28 -1.57 2.04 -14.83
N ALA A 29 -0.38 2.67 -14.90
CA ALA A 29 0.81 2.19 -14.22
C ALA A 29 0.61 2.15 -12.70
N GLN A 30 0.03 3.18 -12.09
CA GLN A 30 -0.29 3.20 -10.66
C GLN A 30 -1.35 2.14 -10.31
N LEU A 31 -2.36 1.96 -11.18
CA LEU A 31 -3.38 0.93 -11.00
C LEU A 31 -2.76 -0.48 -10.98
N MET A 32 -1.76 -0.77 -11.82
CA MET A 32 -1.03 -2.04 -11.80
C MET A 32 -0.44 -2.33 -10.42
N LEU A 33 0.13 -1.33 -9.73
CA LEU A 33 0.69 -1.51 -8.38
C LEU A 33 -0.39 -1.83 -7.35
N ILE A 34 -1.54 -1.16 -7.44
CA ILE A 34 -2.66 -1.36 -6.53
C ILE A 34 -3.30 -2.74 -6.76
N LEU A 35 -3.47 -3.10 -8.02
CA LEU A 35 -4.02 -4.39 -8.43
C LEU A 35 -3.13 -5.55 -7.97
N ASP A 36 -1.81 -5.40 -8.06
CA ASP A 36 -0.85 -6.45 -7.73
C ASP A 36 -1.04 -6.97 -6.30
N VAL A 37 -1.32 -6.10 -5.33
CA VAL A 37 -1.58 -6.49 -3.94
C VAL A 37 -2.86 -7.32 -3.80
N THR A 38 -3.95 -6.85 -4.41
CA THR A 38 -5.28 -7.46 -4.25
C THR A 38 -5.45 -8.72 -5.11
N VAL A 39 -4.89 -8.72 -6.32
CA VAL A 39 -4.91 -9.88 -7.22
C VAL A 39 -4.11 -11.04 -6.62
N VAL A 40 -2.91 -10.76 -6.09
CA VAL A 40 -2.08 -11.77 -5.43
C VAL A 40 -2.75 -12.31 -4.17
N ALA A 41 -3.42 -11.46 -3.37
CA ALA A 41 -4.12 -11.91 -2.17
C ALA A 41 -5.20 -12.97 -2.48
N ILE A 42 -5.91 -12.85 -3.61
CA ILE A 42 -6.90 -13.84 -4.07
C ILE A 42 -6.24 -15.12 -4.61
N ALA A 43 -5.10 -14.98 -5.28
CA ALA A 43 -4.36 -16.11 -5.87
C ALA A 43 -3.55 -16.91 -4.82
N LEU A 44 -3.35 -16.36 -3.63
CA LEU A 44 -2.39 -16.86 -2.65
C LEU A 44 -2.59 -18.33 -2.26
N PRO A 45 -3.81 -18.83 -1.99
CA PRO A 45 -4.02 -20.27 -1.72
C PRO A 45 -3.67 -21.17 -2.91
N ASN A 46 -3.92 -20.71 -4.14
CA ASN A 46 -3.56 -21.47 -5.34
C ASN A 46 -2.04 -21.48 -5.56
N ILE A 47 -1.34 -20.39 -5.26
CA ILE A 47 0.13 -20.32 -5.31
C ILE A 47 0.73 -21.25 -4.25
N GLU A 48 0.14 -21.23 -3.03
CA GLU A 48 0.55 -22.11 -1.92
C GLU A 48 0.45 -23.59 -2.31
N ALA A 49 -0.70 -24.00 -2.84
CA ALA A 49 -0.94 -25.38 -3.23
C ALA A 49 -0.05 -25.84 -4.40
N ASP A 50 0.20 -24.96 -5.39
CA ASP A 50 0.96 -25.33 -6.61
C ASP A 50 2.48 -25.39 -6.35
N LEU A 51 3.00 -24.52 -5.48
CA LEU A 51 4.42 -24.45 -5.16
C LEU A 51 4.78 -25.12 -3.81
N ASP A 52 3.83 -25.76 -3.14
CA ASP A 52 4.00 -26.38 -1.81
C ASP A 52 4.67 -25.41 -0.80
N LEU A 53 4.12 -24.19 -0.75
CA LEU A 53 4.71 -23.12 0.04
C LEU A 53 4.49 -23.36 1.53
N SER A 54 5.53 -23.11 2.32
CA SER A 54 5.35 -23.00 3.77
C SER A 54 4.50 -21.77 4.13
N ARG A 55 3.80 -21.81 5.27
CA ARG A 55 3.04 -20.67 5.80
C ARG A 55 3.88 -19.38 5.84
N GLN A 56 5.16 -19.49 6.18
CA GLN A 56 6.08 -18.35 6.17
C GLN A 56 6.24 -17.79 4.76
N ALA A 57 6.46 -18.64 3.75
CA ALA A 57 6.61 -18.23 2.35
C ALA A 57 5.33 -17.58 1.81
N VAL A 58 4.15 -18.12 2.17
CA VAL A 58 2.85 -17.53 1.86
C VAL A 58 2.76 -16.09 2.39
N THR A 59 3.08 -15.87 3.65
CA THR A 59 3.06 -14.54 4.26
C THR A 59 4.09 -13.60 3.62
N TRP A 60 5.30 -14.10 3.33
CA TRP A 60 6.33 -13.33 2.66
C TRP A 60 5.97 -12.98 1.22
N THR A 61 5.13 -13.75 0.53
CA THR A 61 4.67 -13.42 -0.82
C THR A 61 3.96 -12.06 -0.87
N VAL A 62 3.19 -11.72 0.16
CA VAL A 62 2.59 -10.38 0.30
C VAL A 62 3.59 -9.39 0.89
N SER A 63 4.22 -9.77 2.00
CA SER A 63 5.05 -8.84 2.80
C SER A 63 6.33 -8.41 2.08
N ALA A 64 6.96 -9.25 1.28
CA ALA A 64 8.20 -8.91 0.57
C ALA A 64 7.99 -7.76 -0.43
N TYR A 65 6.88 -7.77 -1.16
CA TYR A 65 6.52 -6.69 -2.06
C TYR A 65 6.25 -5.39 -1.31
N THR A 66 5.31 -5.41 -0.36
CA THR A 66 4.86 -4.20 0.35
C THR A 66 5.96 -3.63 1.26
N LEU A 67 6.78 -4.47 1.87
CA LEU A 67 7.96 -4.06 2.64
C LEU A 67 8.98 -3.34 1.76
N THR A 68 9.35 -3.94 0.61
CA THR A 68 10.34 -3.34 -0.30
C THR A 68 9.80 -2.06 -0.91
N PHE A 69 8.53 -2.07 -1.31
CA PHE A 69 7.85 -0.89 -1.84
C PHE A 69 7.84 0.25 -0.81
N GLY A 70 7.33 0.02 0.40
CA GLY A 70 7.24 1.04 1.46
C GLY A 70 8.61 1.48 1.96
N GLY A 71 9.53 0.53 2.20
CA GLY A 71 10.86 0.82 2.72
C GLY A 71 11.74 1.66 1.78
N LEU A 72 11.57 1.49 0.47
CA LEU A 72 12.34 2.21 -0.55
C LEU A 72 11.58 3.39 -1.20
N MET A 73 10.31 3.62 -0.84
CA MET A 73 9.48 4.65 -1.47
C MET A 73 10.05 6.06 -1.34
N LEU A 74 10.52 6.44 -0.14
CA LEU A 74 11.17 7.74 0.08
C LEU A 74 12.47 7.89 -0.70
N LEU A 75 13.24 6.79 -0.83
CA LEU A 75 14.44 6.76 -1.66
C LEU A 75 14.09 6.93 -3.13
N GLY A 76 13.04 6.29 -3.61
CA GLY A 76 12.53 6.42 -4.99
C GLY A 76 12.09 7.84 -5.32
N GLY A 77 11.38 8.50 -4.40
CA GLY A 77 11.01 9.91 -4.53
C GLY A 77 12.24 10.80 -4.63
N ARG A 78 13.24 10.58 -3.76
CA ARG A 78 14.49 11.34 -3.80
C ARG A 78 15.29 11.06 -5.08
N ALA A 79 15.27 9.82 -5.57
CA ALA A 79 15.88 9.47 -6.85
C ALA A 79 15.21 10.20 -8.02
N ALA A 80 13.89 10.36 -8.00
CA ALA A 80 13.17 11.13 -9.01
C ALA A 80 13.60 12.61 -9.05
N ASP A 81 13.80 13.23 -7.88
CA ASP A 81 14.30 14.60 -7.76
C ASP A 81 15.73 14.74 -8.33
N LEU A 82 16.59 13.75 -8.08
CA LEU A 82 18.01 13.81 -8.45
C LEU A 82 18.30 13.44 -9.90
N PHE A 83 17.64 12.42 -10.41
CA PHE A 83 17.92 11.83 -11.72
C PHE A 83 16.86 12.19 -12.78
N GLY A 84 15.78 12.86 -12.36
CA GLY A 84 14.65 13.26 -13.18
C GLY A 84 13.52 12.21 -13.15
N ALA A 85 12.30 12.67 -12.91
CA ALA A 85 11.11 11.82 -12.72
C ALA A 85 10.83 10.91 -13.95
N LYS A 86 11.08 11.40 -15.18
CA LYS A 86 10.96 10.58 -16.40
C LYS A 86 11.83 9.33 -16.35
N ARG A 87 13.11 9.47 -16.00
CA ARG A 87 14.05 8.32 -15.97
C ARG A 87 13.64 7.33 -14.90
N ILE A 88 13.28 7.84 -13.72
CA ILE A 88 12.96 6.99 -12.58
C ILE A 88 11.64 6.25 -12.80
N VAL A 89 10.59 6.88 -13.33
CA VAL A 89 9.33 6.20 -13.63
C VAL A 89 9.51 5.11 -14.69
N LEU A 90 10.30 5.38 -15.75
CA LEU A 90 10.57 4.38 -16.79
C LEU A 90 11.41 3.21 -16.25
N THR A 91 12.42 3.50 -15.43
CA THR A 91 13.23 2.45 -14.78
C THR A 91 12.39 1.60 -13.83
N GLY A 92 11.58 2.26 -12.98
CA GLY A 92 10.68 1.55 -12.05
C GLY A 92 9.68 0.66 -12.78
N LEU A 93 9.06 1.17 -13.86
CA LEU A 93 8.13 0.42 -14.68
C LEU A 93 8.81 -0.76 -15.39
N LEU A 94 10.03 -0.58 -15.91
CA LEU A 94 10.81 -1.65 -16.52
C LEU A 94 11.13 -2.76 -15.50
N VAL A 95 11.62 -2.37 -14.31
CA VAL A 95 11.94 -3.31 -13.22
C VAL A 95 10.68 -4.07 -12.78
N PHE A 96 9.56 -3.37 -12.56
CA PHE A 96 8.30 -4.00 -12.17
C PHE A 96 7.78 -4.99 -13.23
N THR A 97 7.82 -4.59 -14.51
CA THR A 97 7.36 -5.42 -15.63
C THR A 97 8.24 -6.67 -15.81
N ALA A 98 9.57 -6.50 -15.76
CA ALA A 98 10.50 -7.63 -15.86
C ALA A 98 10.39 -8.57 -14.65
N ALA A 99 10.26 -8.01 -13.43
CA ALA A 99 10.05 -8.79 -12.22
C ALA A 99 8.72 -9.55 -12.27
N SER A 100 7.64 -8.94 -12.78
CA SER A 100 6.34 -9.61 -12.97
C SER A 100 6.47 -10.81 -13.92
N LEU A 101 7.22 -10.66 -15.01
CA LEU A 101 7.50 -11.80 -15.93
C LEU A 101 8.22 -12.93 -15.20
N VAL A 102 9.28 -12.61 -14.45
CA VAL A 102 10.08 -13.60 -13.70
C VAL A 102 9.21 -14.27 -12.62
N THR A 103 8.40 -13.50 -11.91
CA THR A 103 7.51 -14.03 -10.87
C THR A 103 6.45 -14.97 -11.43
N GLY A 104 5.92 -14.68 -12.63
CA GLY A 104 4.98 -15.58 -13.31
C GLY A 104 5.60 -16.92 -13.74
N PHE A 105 6.92 -16.99 -13.89
CA PHE A 105 7.66 -18.24 -14.15
C PHE A 105 8.15 -18.93 -12.86
N ALA A 106 7.74 -18.46 -11.68
CA ALA A 106 8.24 -19.02 -10.45
C ALA A 106 7.82 -20.50 -10.29
N GLY A 107 8.81 -21.37 -10.19
CA GLY A 107 8.68 -22.79 -9.85
C GLY A 107 9.26 -23.11 -8.46
N SER A 108 9.54 -22.07 -7.65
CA SER A 108 10.02 -22.22 -6.27
C SER A 108 9.71 -20.95 -5.46
N ASP A 109 9.67 -21.11 -4.14
CA ASP A 109 9.50 -20.02 -3.17
C ASP A 109 10.58 -18.93 -3.34
N GLY A 110 11.85 -19.33 -3.51
CA GLY A 110 12.94 -18.37 -3.67
C GLY A 110 12.79 -17.47 -4.91
N LEU A 111 12.35 -18.02 -6.05
CA LEU A 111 12.12 -17.24 -7.28
C LEU A 111 10.89 -16.35 -7.14
N LEU A 112 9.82 -16.85 -6.52
CA LEU A 112 8.61 -16.10 -6.21
C LEU A 112 8.95 -14.89 -5.32
N LEU A 113 9.59 -15.13 -4.19
CA LEU A 113 9.93 -14.08 -3.22
C LEU A 113 10.95 -13.08 -3.78
N GLY A 114 11.96 -13.55 -4.52
CA GLY A 114 12.92 -12.67 -5.21
C GLY A 114 12.23 -11.77 -6.23
N GLY A 115 11.28 -12.31 -7.00
CA GLY A 115 10.44 -11.56 -7.91
C GLY A 115 9.58 -10.50 -7.19
N ARG A 116 8.98 -10.86 -6.04
CA ARG A 116 8.20 -9.93 -5.20
C ARG A 116 9.04 -8.77 -4.66
N VAL A 117 10.28 -9.04 -4.22
CA VAL A 117 11.23 -7.98 -3.82
C VAL A 117 11.55 -7.06 -5.01
N ALA A 118 11.82 -7.63 -6.18
CA ALA A 118 12.13 -6.83 -7.37
C ALA A 118 10.92 -6.01 -7.87
N GLN A 119 9.70 -6.56 -7.81
CA GLN A 119 8.47 -5.81 -8.08
C GLN A 119 8.31 -4.65 -7.09
N GLY A 120 8.53 -4.87 -5.79
CA GLY A 120 8.50 -3.82 -4.77
C GLY A 120 9.51 -2.70 -5.02
N LEU A 121 10.72 -3.03 -5.46
CA LEU A 121 11.73 -2.05 -5.89
C LEU A 121 11.24 -1.22 -7.09
N GLY A 122 10.69 -1.89 -8.11
CA GLY A 122 10.10 -1.21 -9.28
C GLY A 122 8.98 -0.25 -8.89
N ALA A 123 8.09 -0.68 -8.01
CA ALA A 123 6.99 0.11 -7.47
C ALA A 123 7.48 1.33 -6.67
N ALA A 124 8.49 1.15 -5.81
CA ALA A 124 9.10 2.21 -5.02
C ALA A 124 9.73 3.33 -5.87
N LEU A 125 10.30 2.97 -7.01
CA LEU A 125 10.81 3.95 -7.98
C LEU A 125 9.68 4.62 -8.76
N MET A 126 8.70 3.83 -9.23
CA MET A 126 7.68 4.29 -10.15
C MET A 126 6.64 5.21 -9.49
N SER A 127 6.07 4.82 -8.36
CA SER A 127 4.90 5.49 -7.77
C SER A 127 5.17 6.96 -7.40
N PRO A 128 6.21 7.32 -6.62
CA PRO A 128 6.48 8.72 -6.29
C PRO A 128 6.93 9.54 -7.50
N ALA A 129 7.67 8.94 -8.45
CA ALA A 129 8.08 9.62 -9.67
C ALA A 129 6.89 9.92 -10.58
N ALA A 130 5.91 9.01 -10.67
CA ALA A 130 4.68 9.21 -11.43
C ALA A 130 3.83 10.34 -10.84
N LEU A 131 3.64 10.36 -9.51
CA LEU A 131 2.92 11.44 -8.84
C LEU A 131 3.62 12.80 -9.03
N SER A 132 4.95 12.83 -8.94
CA SER A 132 5.74 14.03 -9.22
C SER A 132 5.50 14.58 -10.64
N LEU A 133 5.45 13.68 -11.65
CA LEU A 133 5.12 14.07 -13.03
C LEU A 133 3.70 14.63 -13.13
N VAL A 134 2.72 14.05 -12.48
CA VAL A 134 1.33 14.57 -12.46
C VAL A 134 1.33 15.99 -11.88
N VAL A 135 1.98 16.22 -10.76
CA VAL A 135 2.05 17.56 -10.13
C VAL A 135 2.72 18.59 -11.01
N HIS A 136 3.74 18.19 -11.79
CA HIS A 136 4.47 19.11 -12.69
C HIS A 136 3.77 19.36 -14.04
N LEU A 137 2.96 18.43 -14.53
CA LEU A 137 2.29 18.56 -15.82
C LEU A 137 0.98 19.37 -15.76
N PHE A 138 0.43 19.58 -14.57
CA PHE A 138 -0.83 20.27 -14.36
C PHE A 138 -0.66 21.44 -13.38
N GLU A 139 -1.40 22.53 -13.62
CA GLU A 139 -1.41 23.73 -12.77
C GLU A 139 -2.84 24.12 -12.39
N GLY A 140 -2.99 24.90 -11.33
CA GLY A 140 -4.26 25.46 -10.88
C GLY A 140 -5.36 24.38 -10.68
N ASP A 141 -6.54 24.66 -11.20
CA ASP A 141 -7.72 23.77 -11.09
C ASP A 141 -7.55 22.44 -11.83
N GLU A 142 -6.76 22.41 -12.91
CA GLU A 142 -6.48 21.16 -13.61
C GLU A 142 -5.64 20.20 -12.78
N ARG A 143 -4.71 20.71 -11.96
CA ARG A 143 -3.95 19.90 -11.01
C ARG A 143 -4.89 19.22 -9.99
N ASN A 144 -5.86 19.97 -9.48
CA ASN A 144 -6.85 19.38 -8.55
C ASN A 144 -7.67 18.27 -9.20
N LYS A 145 -8.06 18.44 -10.46
CA LYS A 145 -8.76 17.40 -11.24
C LYS A 145 -7.87 16.18 -11.48
N ALA A 146 -6.62 16.38 -11.88
CA ALA A 146 -5.67 15.30 -12.13
C ALA A 146 -5.37 14.50 -10.85
N LEU A 147 -5.19 15.16 -9.71
CA LEU A 147 -5.04 14.52 -8.40
C LEU A 147 -6.31 13.81 -7.95
N GLY A 148 -7.49 14.34 -8.28
CA GLY A 148 -8.78 13.67 -8.07
C GLY A 148 -8.88 12.35 -8.83
N VAL A 149 -8.49 12.34 -10.12
CA VAL A 149 -8.40 11.10 -10.92
C VAL A 149 -7.40 10.13 -10.31
N TRP A 150 -6.21 10.61 -9.93
CA TRP A 150 -5.18 9.80 -9.27
C TRP A 150 -5.70 9.12 -8.00
N SER A 151 -6.38 9.87 -7.15
CA SER A 151 -6.96 9.35 -5.89
C SER A 151 -8.09 8.33 -6.13
N ALA A 152 -8.89 8.51 -7.19
CA ALA A 152 -9.96 7.59 -7.53
C ALA A 152 -9.45 6.20 -7.94
N LEU A 153 -8.21 6.11 -8.47
CA LEU A 153 -7.59 4.83 -8.81
C LEU A 153 -7.37 3.95 -7.58
N GLY A 154 -7.07 4.56 -6.42
CA GLY A 154 -6.89 3.83 -5.16
C GLY A 154 -8.15 3.06 -4.74
N GLY A 155 -9.31 3.73 -4.79
CA GLY A 155 -10.58 3.10 -4.40
C GLY A 155 -11.11 2.10 -5.42
N GLY A 156 -11.03 2.42 -6.74
CA GLY A 156 -11.50 1.54 -7.81
C GLY A 156 -10.59 0.34 -8.04
N GLY A 157 -9.28 0.50 -7.77
CA GLY A 157 -8.28 -0.54 -7.98
C GLY A 157 -8.53 -1.79 -7.15
N ALA A 158 -8.88 -1.64 -5.88
CA ALA A 158 -9.15 -2.79 -5.02
C ALA A 158 -10.33 -3.64 -5.52
N ALA A 159 -11.42 -3.00 -5.99
CA ALA A 159 -12.57 -3.70 -6.55
C ALA A 159 -12.22 -4.47 -7.83
N LEU A 160 -11.49 -3.81 -8.73
CA LEU A 160 -11.01 -4.44 -9.97
C LEU A 160 -10.04 -5.58 -9.66
N GLY A 161 -9.18 -5.41 -8.63
CA GLY A 161 -8.18 -6.40 -8.25
C GLY A 161 -8.78 -7.72 -7.79
N VAL A 162 -9.79 -7.70 -6.94
CA VAL A 162 -10.42 -8.96 -6.47
C VAL A 162 -11.11 -9.70 -7.62
N LEU A 163 -11.76 -8.99 -8.54
CA LEU A 163 -12.36 -9.61 -9.72
C LEU A 163 -11.33 -10.18 -10.68
N LEU A 164 -10.32 -9.39 -11.04
CA LEU A 164 -9.26 -9.84 -11.93
C LEU A 164 -8.45 -10.98 -11.31
N GLY A 165 -8.17 -10.90 -9.99
CA GLY A 165 -7.51 -11.97 -9.24
C GLY A 165 -8.28 -13.28 -9.33
N GLY A 166 -9.59 -13.23 -9.07
CA GLY A 166 -10.46 -14.40 -9.19
C GLY A 166 -10.52 -14.95 -10.62
N LEU A 167 -10.72 -14.06 -11.61
CA LEU A 167 -10.84 -14.44 -13.02
C LEU A 167 -9.54 -15.05 -13.57
N LEU A 168 -8.40 -14.41 -13.31
CA LEU A 168 -7.10 -14.86 -13.81
C LEU A 168 -6.67 -16.16 -13.12
N THR A 169 -6.90 -16.28 -11.82
CA THR A 169 -6.51 -17.48 -11.06
C THR A 169 -7.37 -18.69 -11.42
N ALA A 170 -8.70 -18.52 -11.50
CA ALA A 170 -9.62 -19.61 -11.83
C ALA A 170 -9.61 -19.99 -13.32
N GLY A 171 -9.22 -19.07 -14.20
CA GLY A 171 -9.16 -19.27 -15.65
C GLY A 171 -7.81 -19.88 -16.09
N PRO A 172 -6.86 -19.06 -16.57
CA PRO A 172 -5.59 -19.56 -17.07
C PRO A 172 -4.58 -19.97 -15.98
N GLY A 173 -4.90 -19.71 -14.70
CA GLY A 173 -4.07 -20.05 -13.55
C GLY A 173 -3.35 -18.83 -12.91
N TRP A 174 -2.87 -19.03 -11.66
CA TRP A 174 -2.25 -17.98 -10.87
C TRP A 174 -1.04 -17.26 -11.55
N PRO A 175 -0.21 -17.87 -12.42
CA PRO A 175 0.88 -17.15 -13.05
C PRO A 175 0.42 -15.93 -13.87
N TRP A 176 -0.81 -15.97 -14.38
CA TRP A 176 -1.37 -14.87 -15.15
C TRP A 176 -1.67 -13.61 -14.33
N VAL A 177 -1.75 -13.71 -13.00
CA VAL A 177 -1.85 -12.52 -12.15
C VAL A 177 -0.60 -11.64 -12.25
N PHE A 178 0.53 -12.26 -12.61
CA PHE A 178 1.79 -11.58 -12.89
C PHE A 178 1.97 -11.29 -14.39
N TYR A 179 1.67 -12.24 -15.25
CA TYR A 179 1.86 -12.07 -16.71
C TYR A 179 1.03 -10.93 -17.29
N VAL A 180 -0.16 -10.65 -16.76
CA VAL A 180 -1.01 -9.54 -17.23
C VAL A 180 -0.31 -8.18 -17.15
N ASN A 181 0.61 -8.00 -16.20
CA ASN A 181 1.41 -6.80 -16.06
C ASN A 181 2.42 -6.60 -17.20
N VAL A 182 2.83 -7.68 -17.88
CA VAL A 182 3.88 -7.61 -18.90
C VAL A 182 3.44 -6.85 -20.14
N PRO A 183 2.37 -7.25 -20.85
CA PRO A 183 1.93 -6.50 -22.04
C PRO A 183 1.50 -5.06 -21.68
N ILE A 184 0.82 -4.87 -20.55
CA ILE A 184 0.39 -3.55 -20.10
C ILE A 184 1.60 -2.66 -19.81
N GLY A 185 2.58 -3.17 -19.05
CA GLY A 185 3.79 -2.46 -18.71
C GLY A 185 4.64 -2.08 -19.93
N LEU A 186 4.77 -2.99 -20.93
CA LEU A 186 5.49 -2.70 -22.17
C LEU A 186 4.81 -1.61 -23.00
N VAL A 187 3.47 -1.64 -23.11
CA VAL A 187 2.70 -0.58 -23.80
C VAL A 187 2.90 0.78 -23.12
N ILE A 188 2.77 0.81 -21.79
CA ILE A 188 2.94 2.05 -21.01
C ILE A 188 4.38 2.55 -21.13
N LEU A 189 5.38 1.65 -21.03
CA LEU A 189 6.80 1.99 -21.14
C LEU A 189 7.08 2.64 -22.52
N ALA A 190 6.61 2.03 -23.59
CA ALA A 190 6.78 2.55 -24.94
C ALA A 190 6.07 3.91 -25.15
N ALA A 191 4.86 4.07 -24.61
CA ALA A 191 4.10 5.32 -24.68
C ALA A 191 4.79 6.44 -23.89
N LEU A 192 5.09 6.21 -22.62
CA LEU A 192 5.70 7.23 -21.75
C LEU A 192 7.12 7.60 -22.19
N ALA A 193 7.91 6.64 -22.71
CA ALA A 193 9.24 6.93 -23.23
C ALA A 193 9.21 7.99 -24.34
N ARG A 194 8.16 7.94 -25.22
CA ARG A 194 7.97 8.90 -26.33
C ARG A 194 7.28 10.20 -25.92
N MET A 195 6.33 10.12 -24.99
CA MET A 195 5.44 11.24 -24.65
C MET A 195 6.01 12.16 -23.58
N LEU A 196 6.81 11.62 -22.65
CA LEU A 196 7.37 12.43 -21.56
C LEU A 196 8.48 13.35 -22.05
N PRO A 197 8.44 14.65 -21.71
CA PRO A 197 9.52 15.58 -22.05
C PRO A 197 10.83 15.20 -21.34
N HIS A 198 11.95 15.58 -21.95
CA HIS A 198 13.26 15.43 -21.30
C HIS A 198 13.39 16.46 -20.19
N GLN A 199 13.43 16.01 -18.96
CA GLN A 199 13.71 16.86 -17.81
C GLN A 199 15.22 16.95 -17.60
N LYS A 200 15.74 18.16 -17.50
CA LYS A 200 17.13 18.38 -17.06
C LYS A 200 17.19 18.07 -15.57
N ALA A 201 18.14 17.21 -15.17
CA ALA A 201 18.41 16.99 -13.76
C ALA A 201 18.81 18.30 -13.08
N ALA A 202 18.25 18.57 -11.90
CA ALA A 202 18.64 19.74 -11.13
C ALA A 202 20.10 19.62 -10.66
N ALA A 203 20.85 20.73 -10.71
CA ALA A 203 22.18 20.83 -10.11
C ALA A 203 22.09 21.72 -8.84
N PRO A 204 22.85 21.46 -7.79
CA PRO A 204 23.82 20.40 -7.51
C PRO A 204 23.16 19.12 -6.94
N ARG A 205 23.81 17.97 -7.11
CA ARG A 205 23.28 16.65 -6.78
C ARG A 205 23.50 16.31 -5.29
N PRO A 206 22.49 16.42 -4.40
CA PRO A 206 22.57 15.77 -3.08
C PRO A 206 22.68 14.26 -3.25
N ARG A 207 23.31 13.57 -2.29
CA ARG A 207 23.49 12.12 -2.34
C ARG A 207 22.26 11.40 -1.83
N LEU A 208 21.99 10.19 -2.37
CA LEU A 208 20.97 9.30 -1.82
C LEU A 208 21.41 8.76 -0.44
N ASP A 209 20.54 8.72 0.53
CA ASP A 209 20.79 8.11 1.84
C ASP A 209 20.47 6.61 1.80
N LEU A 210 21.35 5.85 1.11
CA LEU A 210 21.20 4.39 1.00
C LEU A 210 21.25 3.68 2.36
N LEU A 211 22.05 4.19 3.30
CA LEU A 211 22.13 3.62 4.65
C LEU A 211 20.82 3.84 5.42
N GLY A 212 20.21 5.03 5.31
CA GLY A 212 18.90 5.28 5.90
C GLY A 212 17.83 4.36 5.32
N ALA A 213 17.79 4.17 4.00
CA ALA A 213 16.87 3.24 3.35
C ALA A 213 17.08 1.80 3.81
N LEU A 214 18.34 1.35 3.89
CA LEU A 214 18.68 0.01 4.37
C LEU A 214 18.24 -0.18 5.83
N LEU A 215 18.50 0.79 6.71
CA LEU A 215 18.13 0.72 8.12
C LEU A 215 16.61 0.58 8.30
N VAL A 216 15.80 1.42 7.67
CA VAL A 216 14.33 1.35 7.84
C VAL A 216 13.77 0.07 7.23
N THR A 217 14.25 -0.36 6.06
CA THR A 217 13.78 -1.58 5.39
C THR A 217 14.18 -2.83 6.17
N ALA A 218 15.43 -2.93 6.62
CA ALA A 218 15.91 -4.08 7.40
C ALA A 218 15.25 -4.16 8.78
N SER A 219 15.02 -3.02 9.44
CA SER A 219 14.31 -2.99 10.72
C SER A 219 12.86 -3.46 10.57
N SER A 220 12.18 -3.02 9.52
CA SER A 220 10.83 -3.47 9.21
C SER A 220 10.80 -4.95 8.82
N ALA A 221 11.80 -5.44 8.08
CA ALA A 221 11.94 -6.86 7.76
C ALA A 221 12.13 -7.71 9.03
N ALA A 222 12.98 -7.28 9.96
CA ALA A 222 13.19 -7.97 11.23
C ALA A 222 11.91 -8.03 12.07
N LEU A 223 11.13 -6.94 12.12
CA LEU A 223 9.85 -6.88 12.83
C LEU A 223 8.80 -7.81 12.20
N ILE A 224 8.67 -7.77 10.88
CA ILE A 224 7.74 -8.63 10.12
C ILE A 224 8.13 -10.09 10.32
N TYR A 225 9.41 -10.42 10.21
CA TYR A 225 9.90 -11.78 10.44
C TYR A 225 9.67 -12.26 11.87
N ALA A 226 9.82 -11.37 12.88
CA ALA A 226 9.47 -11.69 14.25
C ALA A 226 8.00 -12.09 14.39
N PHE A 227 7.08 -11.38 13.76
CA PHE A 227 5.66 -11.68 13.81
C PHE A 227 5.29 -12.95 13.05
N ILE A 228 5.88 -13.18 11.88
CA ILE A 228 5.68 -14.42 11.11
C ILE A 228 6.14 -15.62 11.93
N ARG A 229 7.33 -15.54 12.51
CA ARG A 229 7.91 -16.60 13.32
C ARG A 229 7.15 -16.84 14.64
N ALA A 230 6.57 -15.79 15.21
CA ALA A 230 5.76 -15.92 16.41
C ALA A 230 4.56 -16.85 16.24
N GLY A 231 4.04 -17.02 15.02
CA GLY A 231 2.97 -17.97 14.72
C GLY A 231 3.39 -19.44 14.80
N ASP A 232 4.68 -19.74 14.56
CA ASP A 232 5.22 -21.12 14.63
C ASP A 232 5.82 -21.41 16.00
N ASP A 233 6.67 -20.51 16.49
CA ASP A 233 7.48 -20.72 17.69
C ASP A 233 6.84 -20.16 18.97
N GLY A 234 5.82 -19.28 18.81
CA GLY A 234 5.17 -18.56 19.92
C GLY A 234 5.63 -17.12 20.10
N TRP A 235 4.73 -16.32 20.65
CA TRP A 235 4.94 -14.86 20.82
C TRP A 235 5.92 -14.48 21.93
N LEU A 236 6.10 -15.34 22.93
CA LEU A 236 6.94 -15.09 24.12
C LEU A 236 8.27 -15.86 24.09
N THR A 237 8.83 -16.09 22.89
CA THR A 237 10.13 -16.76 22.76
C THR A 237 11.28 -15.76 22.76
N ILE A 238 12.47 -16.22 23.19
CA ILE A 238 13.69 -15.40 23.17
C ILE A 238 14.02 -14.96 21.73
N ALA A 239 13.76 -15.82 20.74
CA ALA A 239 14.02 -15.51 19.34
C ALA A 239 13.11 -14.37 18.82
N THR A 240 11.81 -14.43 19.12
CA THR A 240 10.86 -13.36 18.78
C THR A 240 11.24 -12.05 19.48
N ALA A 241 11.56 -12.09 20.78
CA ALA A 241 11.98 -10.92 21.52
C ALA A 241 13.28 -10.31 20.98
N ALA A 242 14.27 -11.14 20.61
CA ALA A 242 15.53 -10.68 20.02
C ALA A 242 15.32 -9.99 18.66
N LEU A 243 14.44 -10.52 17.81
CA LEU A 243 14.12 -9.91 16.51
C LEU A 243 13.37 -8.57 16.68
N VAL A 244 12.44 -8.47 17.64
CA VAL A 244 11.76 -7.22 17.98
C VAL A 244 12.76 -6.18 18.51
N LEU A 245 13.67 -6.60 19.37
CA LEU A 245 14.74 -5.73 19.88
C LEU A 245 15.67 -5.27 18.74
N LEU A 246 16.05 -6.16 17.84
CA LEU A 246 16.86 -5.83 16.66
C LEU A 246 16.15 -4.78 15.78
N ALA A 247 14.85 -4.95 15.54
CA ALA A 247 14.05 -3.98 14.81
C ALA A 247 14.01 -2.62 15.52
N ALA A 248 13.79 -2.61 16.84
CA ALA A 248 13.77 -1.38 17.63
C ALA A 248 15.12 -0.65 17.59
N VAL A 249 16.23 -1.36 17.75
CA VAL A 249 17.59 -0.79 17.64
C VAL A 249 17.81 -0.22 16.23
N GLY A 250 17.39 -0.94 15.20
CA GLY A 250 17.50 -0.47 13.82
C GLY A 250 16.68 0.79 13.53
N TYR A 251 15.46 0.90 14.06
CA TYR A 251 14.68 2.14 13.96
C TYR A 251 15.30 3.31 14.72
N VAL A 252 15.89 3.07 15.91
CA VAL A 252 16.65 4.09 16.64
C VAL A 252 17.86 4.55 15.82
N ALA A 253 18.59 3.62 15.22
CA ALA A 253 19.72 3.91 14.33
C ALA A 253 19.27 4.69 13.09
N PHE A 254 18.11 4.35 12.50
CA PHE A 254 17.51 5.10 11.41
C PHE A 254 17.20 6.55 11.82
N VAL A 255 16.54 6.77 12.95
CA VAL A 255 16.24 8.11 13.45
C VAL A 255 17.51 8.91 13.71
N ALA A 256 18.53 8.32 14.34
CA ALA A 256 19.84 8.95 14.55
C ALA A 256 20.50 9.31 13.21
N ARG A 257 20.45 8.40 12.24
CA ARG A 257 20.96 8.64 10.88
C ARG A 257 20.26 9.81 10.22
N GLN A 258 18.91 9.88 10.26
CA GLN A 258 18.15 10.99 9.64
C GLN A 258 18.49 12.36 10.26
N LYS A 259 18.82 12.41 11.57
CA LYS A 259 19.24 13.64 12.23
C LYS A 259 20.66 14.09 11.87
N THR A 260 21.54 13.17 11.46
CA THR A 260 22.97 13.42 11.21
C THR A 260 23.35 13.38 9.73
N ALA A 261 22.50 12.86 8.86
CA ALA A 261 22.79 12.74 7.44
C ALA A 261 22.87 14.12 6.76
N LYS A 262 23.83 14.28 5.84
CA LYS A 262 23.95 15.49 5.00
C LYS A 262 22.76 15.69 4.05
N SER A 263 22.08 14.60 3.67
CA SER A 263 20.93 14.59 2.79
C SER A 263 19.93 13.54 3.31
N PRO A 264 19.19 13.85 4.39
CA PRO A 264 18.24 12.90 4.96
C PRO A 264 17.11 12.59 3.97
N MET A 265 16.53 11.39 4.05
CA MET A 265 15.38 10.98 3.25
C MET A 265 14.12 11.70 3.68
N MET A 266 13.98 11.97 4.97
CA MET A 266 12.85 12.66 5.58
C MET A 266 13.27 13.51 6.77
N ASP A 267 12.50 14.52 7.09
CA ASP A 267 12.60 15.21 8.36
C ASP A 267 11.83 14.45 9.43
N VAL A 268 12.55 13.86 10.38
CA VAL A 268 11.94 13.13 11.51
C VAL A 268 11.07 14.03 12.39
N ALA A 269 11.37 15.34 12.44
CA ALA A 269 10.54 16.30 13.16
C ALA A 269 9.14 16.42 12.54
N LEU A 270 9.02 16.26 11.21
CA LEU A 270 7.74 16.23 10.52
C LEU A 270 6.89 15.04 10.97
N LEU A 271 7.48 13.85 11.08
CA LEU A 271 6.79 12.66 11.59
C LEU A 271 6.34 12.82 13.07
N ALA A 272 7.12 13.57 13.87
CA ALA A 272 6.77 13.83 15.26
C ALA A 272 5.65 14.87 15.45
N ARG A 273 5.27 15.61 14.39
CA ARG A 273 4.12 16.53 14.46
C ARG A 273 2.83 15.72 14.63
N ARG A 274 2.03 16.10 15.65
CA ARG A 274 0.81 15.37 16.02
C ARG A 274 -0.13 15.03 14.86
N PRO A 275 -0.44 15.92 13.89
CA PRO A 275 -1.30 15.57 12.75
C PRO A 275 -0.69 14.50 11.85
N VAL A 276 0.62 14.60 11.56
CA VAL A 276 1.33 13.63 10.71
C VAL A 276 1.44 12.29 11.41
N ALA A 277 1.87 12.26 12.68
CA ALA A 277 1.94 11.04 13.50
C ALA A 277 0.57 10.35 13.61
N THR A 278 -0.49 11.11 13.83
CA THR A 278 -1.85 10.55 13.90
C THR A 278 -2.29 10.00 12.55
N GLY A 279 -2.11 10.77 11.47
CA GLY A 279 -2.49 10.31 10.12
C GLY A 279 -1.72 9.07 9.68
N THR A 280 -0.41 8.99 9.97
CA THR A 280 0.40 7.80 9.69
C THR A 280 -0.02 6.58 10.51
N PHE A 281 -0.38 6.75 11.77
CA PHE A 281 -0.99 5.69 12.58
C PHE A 281 -2.32 5.20 11.98
N LEU A 282 -3.20 6.11 11.59
CA LEU A 282 -4.51 5.79 11.04
C LEU A 282 -4.40 5.06 9.69
N ILE A 283 -3.47 5.47 8.80
CA ILE A 283 -3.27 4.80 7.51
C ILE A 283 -2.69 3.40 7.69
N LEU A 284 -1.72 3.23 8.59
CA LEU A 284 -1.15 1.94 8.93
C LEU A 284 -2.23 0.98 9.41
N MET A 285 -3.07 1.42 10.35
CA MET A 285 -4.16 0.59 10.88
C MET A 285 -5.23 0.30 9.83
N ALA A 286 -5.61 1.28 8.99
CA ALA A 286 -6.57 1.07 7.91
C ALA A 286 -6.09 -0.02 6.93
N THR A 287 -4.82 0.03 6.54
CA THR A 287 -4.25 -0.94 5.62
C THR A 287 -4.06 -2.31 6.28
N ALA A 288 -3.58 -2.35 7.53
CA ALA A 288 -3.45 -3.62 8.26
C ALA A 288 -4.80 -4.34 8.40
N LEU A 289 -5.86 -3.61 8.73
CA LEU A 289 -7.22 -4.15 8.81
C LEU A 289 -7.76 -4.57 7.45
N MET A 290 -7.48 -3.81 6.39
CA MET A 290 -7.88 -4.19 5.03
C MET A 290 -7.19 -5.47 4.57
N ILE A 291 -5.89 -5.63 4.84
CA ILE A 291 -5.17 -6.87 4.56
C ILE A 291 -5.74 -8.04 5.41
N ALA A 292 -6.10 -7.80 6.66
CA ALA A 292 -6.76 -8.80 7.49
C ALA A 292 -8.08 -9.29 6.85
N VAL A 293 -8.90 -8.39 6.32
CA VAL A 293 -10.13 -8.74 5.57
C VAL A 293 -9.82 -9.66 4.41
N PHE A 294 -8.89 -9.27 3.54
CA PHE A 294 -8.58 -10.06 2.33
C PHE A 294 -7.88 -11.37 2.69
N PHE A 295 -6.92 -11.36 3.59
CA PHE A 295 -6.16 -12.55 3.96
C PHE A 295 -7.06 -13.60 4.63
N LEU A 296 -7.72 -13.23 5.73
CA LEU A 296 -8.61 -14.16 6.44
C LEU A 296 -9.76 -14.66 5.56
N GLY A 297 -10.40 -13.75 4.83
CA GLY A 297 -11.52 -14.12 3.98
C GLY A 297 -11.12 -15.00 2.80
N THR A 298 -9.96 -14.73 2.15
CA THR A 298 -9.48 -15.56 1.03
C THR A 298 -9.19 -16.98 1.48
N PHE A 299 -8.43 -17.14 2.56
CA PHE A 299 -8.11 -18.46 3.07
C PHE A 299 -9.34 -19.18 3.64
N TYR A 300 -10.23 -18.47 4.34
CA TYR A 300 -11.49 -19.06 4.80
C TYR A 300 -12.34 -19.58 3.63
N PHE A 301 -12.58 -18.76 2.61
CA PHE A 301 -13.41 -19.18 1.47
C PHE A 301 -12.78 -20.30 0.66
N GLN A 302 -11.47 -20.29 0.44
CA GLN A 302 -10.81 -21.28 -0.42
C GLN A 302 -10.37 -22.55 0.31
N HIS A 303 -9.92 -22.46 1.60
CA HIS A 303 -9.49 -23.64 2.36
C HIS A 303 -10.61 -24.29 3.19
N ALA A 304 -11.48 -23.47 3.82
CA ALA A 304 -12.49 -24.02 4.71
C ALA A 304 -13.84 -24.30 4.02
N GLU A 305 -14.16 -23.54 2.96
CA GLU A 305 -15.45 -23.65 2.25
C GLU A 305 -15.29 -24.18 0.81
N ASP A 306 -14.07 -24.53 0.39
CA ASP A 306 -13.74 -25.08 -0.94
C ASP A 306 -14.21 -24.21 -2.12
N PHE A 307 -14.36 -22.88 -1.92
CA PHE A 307 -14.71 -21.98 -3.00
C PHE A 307 -13.51 -21.74 -3.91
N ASN A 308 -13.75 -21.69 -5.22
CA ASN A 308 -12.69 -21.34 -6.15
C ASN A 308 -12.35 -19.84 -6.08
N ALA A 309 -11.22 -19.46 -6.69
CA ALA A 309 -10.73 -18.07 -6.67
C ALA A 309 -11.73 -17.07 -7.28
N LEU A 310 -12.50 -17.46 -8.32
CA LEU A 310 -13.52 -16.59 -8.92
C LEU A 310 -14.70 -16.34 -7.96
N GLN A 311 -15.20 -17.40 -7.32
CA GLN A 311 -16.25 -17.27 -6.31
C GLN A 311 -15.79 -16.40 -5.16
N THR A 312 -14.56 -16.61 -4.67
CA THR A 312 -13.95 -15.76 -3.63
C THR A 312 -13.87 -14.30 -4.06
N GLY A 313 -13.41 -14.02 -5.30
CA GLY A 313 -13.36 -12.66 -5.84
C GLY A 313 -14.73 -12.00 -5.91
N LEU A 314 -15.77 -12.74 -6.31
CA LEU A 314 -17.15 -12.25 -6.34
C LEU A 314 -17.69 -11.96 -4.93
N LEU A 315 -17.37 -12.78 -3.93
CA LEU A 315 -17.76 -12.58 -2.53
C LEU A 315 -17.08 -11.35 -1.90
N PHE A 316 -15.97 -10.87 -2.44
CA PHE A 316 -15.33 -9.63 -2.01
C PHE A 316 -15.86 -8.36 -2.70
N LEU A 317 -16.73 -8.46 -3.71
CA LEU A 317 -17.35 -7.27 -4.31
C LEU A 317 -18.08 -6.38 -3.31
N PRO A 318 -18.89 -6.92 -2.36
CA PRO A 318 -19.50 -6.11 -1.32
C PRO A 318 -18.48 -5.34 -0.48
N VAL A 319 -17.31 -5.93 -0.19
CA VAL A 319 -16.21 -5.27 0.54
C VAL A 319 -15.70 -4.08 -0.24
N ALA A 320 -15.42 -4.27 -1.52
CA ALA A 320 -14.89 -3.21 -2.39
C ALA A 320 -15.89 -2.05 -2.53
N ILE A 321 -17.17 -2.36 -2.76
CA ILE A 321 -18.24 -1.36 -2.86
C ILE A 321 -18.39 -0.61 -1.53
N ALA A 322 -18.40 -1.32 -0.41
CA ALA A 322 -18.53 -0.72 0.91
C ALA A 322 -17.33 0.19 1.26
N THR A 323 -16.10 -0.20 0.87
CA THR A 323 -14.90 0.62 1.01
C THR A 323 -15.01 1.93 0.23
N MET A 324 -15.48 1.87 -1.03
CA MET A 324 -15.70 3.05 -1.85
C MET A 324 -16.80 3.96 -1.27
N LEU A 325 -17.89 3.39 -0.78
CA LEU A 325 -18.97 4.13 -0.13
C LEU A 325 -18.48 4.79 1.16
N GLY A 326 -17.76 4.07 2.01
CA GLY A 326 -17.17 4.60 3.25
C GLY A 326 -16.23 5.76 2.98
N ALA A 327 -15.34 5.64 2.01
CA ALA A 327 -14.44 6.71 1.57
C ALA A 327 -15.21 7.93 1.04
N ASN A 328 -16.20 7.72 0.17
CA ASN A 328 -16.98 8.80 -0.45
C ASN A 328 -17.83 9.57 0.58
N LEU A 329 -18.53 8.86 1.45
CA LEU A 329 -19.34 9.46 2.51
C LEU A 329 -18.47 10.26 3.48
N THR A 330 -17.32 9.71 3.85
CA THR A 330 -16.36 10.39 4.74
C THR A 330 -15.77 11.63 4.08
N GLY A 331 -15.40 11.56 2.80
CA GLY A 331 -14.90 12.72 2.04
C GLY A 331 -15.89 13.88 2.00
N ARG A 332 -17.19 13.58 1.89
CA ARG A 332 -18.24 14.61 1.94
C ARG A 332 -18.49 15.16 3.35
N ALA A 333 -18.34 14.31 4.36
CA ALA A 333 -18.65 14.66 5.75
C ALA A 333 -17.48 15.30 6.51
N ILE A 334 -16.23 15.16 6.05
CA ILE A 334 -15.04 15.50 6.84
C ILE A 334 -14.98 16.99 7.21
N ALA A 335 -15.44 17.87 6.30
CA ALA A 335 -15.50 19.31 6.56
C ALA A 335 -16.53 19.70 7.65
N THR A 336 -17.61 18.93 7.77
CA THR A 336 -18.71 19.22 8.70
C THR A 336 -18.58 18.44 10.02
N ALA A 337 -18.30 17.14 9.96
CA ALA A 337 -18.24 16.28 11.14
C ALA A 337 -16.87 16.33 11.87
N GLY A 338 -15.80 16.68 11.14
CA GLY A 338 -14.43 16.73 11.64
C GLY A 338 -13.73 15.36 11.67
N ALA A 339 -12.41 15.39 11.52
CA ALA A 339 -11.58 14.20 11.38
C ALA A 339 -11.68 13.24 12.58
N ARG A 340 -11.68 13.77 13.82
CA ARG A 340 -11.75 12.96 15.05
C ARG A 340 -13.00 12.09 15.11
N ARG A 341 -14.18 12.65 14.87
CA ARG A 341 -15.44 11.90 14.93
C ARG A 341 -15.47 10.81 13.86
N LEU A 342 -15.05 11.15 12.63
CA LEU A 342 -15.03 10.21 11.53
C LEU A 342 -13.97 9.11 11.70
N ALA A 343 -12.82 9.41 12.35
CA ALA A 343 -11.84 8.40 12.72
C ALA A 343 -12.44 7.37 13.69
N VAL A 344 -13.09 7.84 14.75
CA VAL A 344 -13.73 6.96 15.75
C VAL A 344 -14.85 6.13 15.11
N ILE A 345 -15.74 6.76 14.32
CA ILE A 345 -16.82 6.05 13.62
C ILE A 345 -16.26 5.00 12.69
N GLY A 346 -15.28 5.35 11.83
CA GLY A 346 -14.69 4.41 10.86
C GLY A 346 -14.03 3.21 11.53
N LEU A 347 -13.21 3.43 12.57
CA LEU A 347 -12.56 2.33 13.29
C LEU A 347 -13.55 1.49 14.09
N THR A 348 -14.59 2.11 14.69
CA THR A 348 -15.65 1.35 15.38
C THR A 348 -16.44 0.51 14.36
N THR A 349 -16.76 1.06 13.19
CA THR A 349 -17.42 0.31 12.10
C THR A 349 -16.54 -0.87 11.67
N ALA A 350 -15.22 -0.66 11.52
CA ALA A 350 -14.29 -1.74 11.19
C ALA A 350 -14.26 -2.81 12.31
N ALA A 351 -14.23 -2.39 13.57
CA ALA A 351 -14.24 -3.31 14.73
C ALA A 351 -15.52 -4.16 14.77
N VAL A 352 -16.68 -3.54 14.59
CA VAL A 352 -17.97 -4.25 14.52
C VAL A 352 -17.98 -5.23 13.35
N GLY A 353 -17.52 -4.78 12.16
CA GLY A 353 -17.43 -5.63 10.97
C GLY A 353 -16.56 -6.88 11.18
N MET A 354 -15.40 -6.71 11.84
CA MET A 354 -14.51 -7.84 12.17
C MET A 354 -15.07 -8.74 13.28
N ALA A 355 -15.89 -8.21 14.18
CA ALA A 355 -16.51 -8.99 15.24
C ALA A 355 -17.64 -9.92 14.72
N VAL A 356 -18.29 -9.58 13.62
CA VAL A 356 -19.39 -10.41 13.06
C VAL A 356 -18.93 -11.83 12.71
N PRO A 357 -17.88 -12.07 11.89
CA PRO A 357 -17.41 -13.41 11.62
C PRO A 357 -16.77 -14.07 12.84
N ALA A 358 -16.25 -13.32 13.80
CA ALA A 358 -15.72 -13.87 15.03
C ALA A 358 -16.79 -14.52 15.92
N VAL A 359 -18.03 -14.06 15.86
CA VAL A 359 -19.18 -14.65 16.60
C VAL A 359 -19.78 -15.85 15.86
N SER A 360 -19.82 -15.80 14.54
CA SER A 360 -20.40 -16.85 13.71
C SER A 360 -19.62 -17.00 12.41
N MET A 361 -18.81 -18.04 12.32
CA MET A 361 -18.01 -18.35 11.15
C MET A 361 -18.86 -19.09 10.12
N HIS A 362 -19.46 -18.32 9.20
CA HIS A 362 -20.30 -18.80 8.11
C HIS A 362 -20.10 -17.86 6.89
N PRO A 363 -20.13 -18.35 5.64
CA PRO A 363 -19.87 -17.51 4.47
C PRO A 363 -20.64 -16.18 4.43
N ALA A 364 -21.94 -16.20 4.74
CA ALA A 364 -22.75 -14.98 4.74
C ALA A 364 -22.31 -13.95 5.81
N THR A 365 -21.94 -14.42 7.01
CA THR A 365 -21.46 -13.54 8.10
C THR A 365 -20.07 -13.01 7.81
N VAL A 366 -19.21 -13.82 7.18
CA VAL A 366 -17.88 -13.36 6.74
C VAL A 366 -18.02 -12.29 5.66
N VAL A 367 -18.88 -12.49 4.64
CA VAL A 367 -19.14 -11.46 3.60
C VAL A 367 -19.72 -10.19 4.23
N ALA A 368 -20.75 -10.30 5.07
CA ALA A 368 -21.39 -9.14 5.68
C ALA A 368 -20.42 -8.39 6.61
N GLY A 369 -19.71 -9.12 7.48
CA GLY A 369 -18.76 -8.54 8.42
C GLY A 369 -17.59 -7.85 7.72
N THR A 370 -16.99 -8.53 6.73
CA THR A 370 -15.89 -7.96 5.94
C THR A 370 -16.33 -6.74 5.11
N ALA A 371 -17.57 -6.73 4.59
CA ALA A 371 -18.12 -5.54 3.92
C ALA A 371 -18.29 -4.36 4.89
N ILE A 372 -18.82 -4.60 6.10
CA ILE A 372 -18.92 -3.56 7.14
C ILE A 372 -17.52 -3.05 7.51
N ALA A 373 -16.56 -3.95 7.69
CA ALA A 373 -15.17 -3.59 7.97
C ALA A 373 -14.55 -2.77 6.82
N GLY A 374 -14.85 -3.14 5.56
CA GLY A 374 -14.46 -2.41 4.37
C GLY A 374 -14.97 -0.96 4.38
N ALA A 375 -16.23 -0.72 4.75
CA ALA A 375 -16.75 0.64 4.87
C ALA A 375 -15.98 1.46 5.91
N GLY A 376 -15.65 0.86 7.05
CA GLY A 376 -14.85 1.50 8.10
C GLY A 376 -13.43 1.83 7.66
N THR A 377 -12.73 0.88 7.03
CA THR A 377 -11.36 1.09 6.53
C THR A 377 -11.32 2.10 5.37
N GLY A 378 -12.33 2.09 4.47
CA GLY A 378 -12.50 3.10 3.42
C GLY A 378 -12.60 4.52 4.00
N ALA A 379 -13.39 4.69 5.06
CA ALA A 379 -13.46 5.95 5.79
C ALA A 379 -12.08 6.37 6.34
N MET A 380 -11.32 5.42 6.87
CA MET A 380 -10.02 5.67 7.47
C MET A 380 -8.98 6.15 6.48
N PHE A 381 -8.95 5.64 5.23
CA PHE A 381 -8.03 6.13 4.20
C PHE A 381 -8.19 7.65 3.96
N VAL A 382 -9.43 8.12 3.94
CA VAL A 382 -9.73 9.55 3.78
C VAL A 382 -9.32 10.36 5.00
N VAL A 383 -9.71 9.91 6.20
CA VAL A 383 -9.40 10.61 7.45
C VAL A 383 -7.89 10.68 7.69
N ALA A 384 -7.18 9.58 7.45
CA ALA A 384 -5.75 9.50 7.63
C ALA A 384 -5.00 10.51 6.74
N SER A 385 -5.32 10.52 5.44
CA SER A 385 -4.73 11.44 4.48
C SER A 385 -5.06 12.90 4.81
N ALA A 386 -6.31 13.21 5.11
CA ALA A 386 -6.73 14.56 5.47
C ALA A 386 -6.07 15.04 6.77
N THR A 387 -5.90 14.15 7.76
CA THR A 387 -5.24 14.49 9.04
C THR A 387 -3.74 14.72 8.84
N ALA A 388 -3.07 13.83 8.11
CA ALA A 388 -1.63 13.93 7.91
C ALA A 388 -1.22 15.13 7.06
N LEU A 389 -2.00 15.44 6.02
CA LEU A 389 -1.62 16.42 4.99
C LEU A 389 -2.29 17.78 5.19
N GLY A 390 -3.38 17.85 5.95
CA GLY A 390 -4.20 19.06 6.07
C GLY A 390 -3.54 20.25 6.78
N GLN A 391 -2.47 20.01 7.55
CA GLN A 391 -1.73 21.05 8.31
C GLN A 391 -0.24 21.09 7.94
N VAL A 392 0.13 20.55 6.80
CA VAL A 392 1.51 20.52 6.31
C VAL A 392 1.71 21.66 5.31
N ALA A 393 2.86 22.35 5.41
CA ALA A 393 3.19 23.42 4.48
C ALA A 393 3.33 22.89 3.02
N PRO A 394 2.97 23.66 2.00
CA PRO A 394 3.03 23.20 0.60
C PRO A 394 4.37 22.61 0.16
N HIS A 395 5.48 23.16 0.67
CA HIS A 395 6.83 22.68 0.36
C HIS A 395 7.20 21.37 1.06
N GLU A 396 6.49 20.99 2.14
CA GLU A 396 6.67 19.76 2.89
C GLU A 396 5.70 18.64 2.44
N SER A 397 4.68 18.99 1.64
CA SER A 397 3.56 18.07 1.29
C SER A 397 4.01 16.80 0.58
N GLY A 398 5.05 16.89 -0.26
CA GLY A 398 5.63 15.74 -0.95
C GLY A 398 6.26 14.72 0.02
N ILE A 399 7.03 15.22 1.01
CA ILE A 399 7.65 14.37 2.03
C ILE A 399 6.57 13.75 2.93
N ALA A 400 5.60 14.56 3.37
CA ALA A 400 4.49 14.07 4.20
C ALA A 400 3.67 12.99 3.48
N SER A 401 3.36 13.18 2.19
CA SER A 401 2.69 12.18 1.35
C SER A 401 3.51 10.90 1.23
N GLY A 402 4.83 11.01 1.02
CA GLY A 402 5.75 9.86 1.00
C GLY A 402 5.74 9.09 2.32
N ILE A 403 5.74 9.79 3.46
CA ILE A 403 5.62 9.18 4.78
C ILE A 403 4.30 8.41 4.91
N VAL A 404 3.17 9.04 4.59
CA VAL A 404 1.84 8.39 4.63
C VAL A 404 1.81 7.14 3.77
N SER A 405 2.35 7.19 2.55
CA SER A 405 2.41 6.05 1.65
C SER A 405 3.35 4.94 2.16
N THR A 406 4.48 5.28 2.78
CA THR A 406 5.37 4.30 3.43
C THR A 406 4.64 3.56 4.56
N PHE A 407 3.90 4.27 5.41
CA PHE A 407 3.12 3.66 6.49
C PHE A 407 1.91 2.86 5.98
N HIS A 408 1.36 3.23 4.83
CA HIS A 408 0.38 2.40 4.11
C HIS A 408 0.96 1.02 3.77
N GLU A 409 2.12 0.96 3.13
CA GLU A 409 2.76 -0.30 2.74
C GLU A 409 3.23 -1.12 3.96
N PHE A 410 3.75 -0.46 5.00
CA PHE A 410 4.12 -1.12 6.25
C PHE A 410 2.88 -1.69 6.97
N GLY A 411 1.74 -0.99 6.91
CA GLY A 411 0.48 -1.51 7.42
C GLY A 411 0.07 -2.82 6.74
N ALA A 412 0.25 -2.90 5.42
CA ALA A 412 -0.01 -4.13 4.67
C ALA A 412 0.90 -5.28 5.11
N SER A 413 2.21 -5.03 5.19
CA SER A 413 3.20 -6.05 5.59
C SER A 413 2.98 -6.54 7.03
N ILE A 414 2.81 -5.61 7.98
CA ILE A 414 2.59 -5.92 9.39
C ILE A 414 1.25 -6.64 9.57
N GLY A 415 0.20 -6.16 8.90
CA GLY A 415 -1.13 -6.77 8.94
C GLY A 415 -1.09 -8.22 8.47
N ALA A 416 -0.46 -8.50 7.33
CA ALA A 416 -0.29 -9.86 6.81
C ALA A 416 0.47 -10.75 7.81
N ALA A 417 1.58 -10.27 8.36
CA ALA A 417 2.42 -11.02 9.29
C ALA A 417 1.69 -11.37 10.58
N VAL A 418 1.03 -10.38 11.20
CA VAL A 418 0.29 -10.57 12.47
C VAL A 418 -0.91 -11.49 12.27
N ILE A 419 -1.69 -11.28 11.21
CA ILE A 419 -2.89 -12.10 10.95
C ILE A 419 -2.51 -13.53 10.58
N SER A 420 -1.52 -13.74 9.72
CA SER A 420 -1.02 -15.07 9.39
C SER A 420 -0.50 -15.82 10.63
N SER A 421 0.17 -15.10 11.54
CA SER A 421 0.67 -15.67 12.79
C SER A 421 -0.46 -16.19 13.69
N VAL A 422 -1.53 -15.41 13.85
CA VAL A 422 -2.67 -15.79 14.70
C VAL A 422 -3.56 -16.83 14.03
N ALA A 423 -3.70 -16.77 12.71
CA ALA A 423 -4.47 -17.75 11.94
C ALA A 423 -3.69 -19.05 11.65
N ALA A 424 -2.45 -19.17 12.10
CA ALA A 424 -1.52 -20.25 11.75
C ALA A 424 -2.13 -21.67 11.87
N VAL A 425 -2.88 -21.93 12.94
CA VAL A 425 -3.53 -23.23 13.18
C VAL A 425 -4.56 -23.59 12.10
N SER A 426 -5.28 -22.59 11.56
CA SER A 426 -6.28 -22.80 10.50
C SER A 426 -5.67 -22.76 9.09
N LEU A 427 -4.46 -22.24 8.93
CA LEU A 427 -3.73 -22.25 7.66
C LEU A 427 -3.03 -23.60 7.40
N VAL A 428 -2.77 -24.37 8.45
CA VAL A 428 -2.06 -25.66 8.37
C VAL A 428 -3.00 -26.83 8.66
N GLY A 429 -4.18 -26.59 9.27
CA GLY A 429 -5.13 -27.64 9.70
C GLY A 429 -6.58 -27.27 9.42
N ASP A 430 -7.48 -28.23 9.64
CA ASP A 430 -8.91 -28.13 9.32
C ASP A 430 -9.75 -27.38 10.37
N THR A 431 -9.12 -26.64 11.29
CA THR A 431 -9.85 -25.94 12.37
C THR A 431 -10.18 -24.51 12.00
N LEU A 432 -11.40 -24.04 12.32
CA LEU A 432 -11.81 -22.64 12.11
C LEU A 432 -11.30 -21.69 13.21
N SER A 433 -10.70 -22.22 14.28
CA SER A 433 -10.32 -21.44 15.46
C SER A 433 -9.28 -20.35 15.17
N GLY A 434 -8.34 -20.60 14.27
CA GLY A 434 -7.34 -19.60 13.83
C GLY A 434 -7.97 -18.44 13.07
N PHE A 435 -8.93 -18.71 12.18
CA PHE A 435 -9.67 -17.64 11.49
C PHE A 435 -10.51 -16.83 12.48
N THR A 436 -11.22 -17.48 13.40
CA THR A 436 -11.97 -16.82 14.48
C THR A 436 -11.05 -15.91 15.30
N ASN A 437 -9.91 -16.43 15.76
CA ASN A 437 -8.93 -15.67 16.52
C ASN A 437 -8.35 -14.49 15.73
N GLY A 438 -8.11 -14.66 14.43
CA GLY A 438 -7.68 -13.59 13.52
C GLY A 438 -8.70 -12.47 13.43
N PHE A 439 -9.98 -12.79 13.27
CA PHE A 439 -11.07 -11.81 13.27
C PHE A 439 -11.26 -11.15 14.63
N VAL A 440 -11.15 -11.88 15.74
CA VAL A 440 -11.16 -11.30 17.10
C VAL A 440 -10.03 -10.31 17.28
N LEU A 441 -8.79 -10.68 16.91
CA LEU A 441 -7.65 -9.80 17.02
C LEU A 441 -7.84 -8.53 16.19
N ALA A 442 -8.31 -8.65 14.95
CA ALA A 442 -8.57 -7.51 14.07
C ALA A 442 -9.67 -6.59 14.66
N ALA A 443 -10.73 -7.18 15.23
CA ALA A 443 -11.79 -6.41 15.92
C ALA A 443 -11.24 -5.65 17.14
N VAL A 444 -10.45 -6.30 17.98
CA VAL A 444 -9.81 -5.68 19.15
C VAL A 444 -8.84 -4.59 18.73
N ALA A 445 -7.99 -4.85 17.73
CA ALA A 445 -7.05 -3.86 17.20
C ALA A 445 -7.77 -2.61 16.67
N ALA A 446 -8.87 -2.80 15.94
CA ALA A 446 -9.70 -1.70 15.44
C ALA A 446 -10.36 -0.91 16.60
N ALA A 447 -10.89 -1.60 17.62
CA ALA A 447 -11.52 -0.96 18.78
C ALA A 447 -10.50 -0.15 19.62
N VAL A 448 -9.33 -0.72 19.90
CA VAL A 448 -8.22 -0.03 20.57
C VAL A 448 -7.76 1.18 19.75
N SER A 449 -7.65 1.02 18.44
CA SER A 449 -7.30 2.12 17.54
C SER A 449 -8.37 3.22 17.52
N ALA A 450 -9.66 2.87 17.66
CA ALA A 450 -10.74 3.86 17.79
C ALA A 450 -10.59 4.68 19.08
N ALA A 451 -10.28 4.04 20.21
CA ALA A 451 -10.00 4.72 21.48
C ALA A 451 -8.75 5.62 21.36
N ALA A 452 -7.67 5.12 20.75
CA ALA A 452 -6.48 5.92 20.47
C ALA A 452 -6.79 7.13 19.58
N ALA A 453 -7.57 6.93 18.50
CA ALA A 453 -7.96 8.00 17.58
C ALA A 453 -8.79 9.09 18.27
N ALA A 454 -9.64 8.72 19.24
CA ALA A 454 -10.42 9.68 20.04
C ALA A 454 -9.53 10.67 20.82
N VAL A 455 -8.33 10.24 21.21
CA VAL A 455 -7.35 11.05 21.97
C VAL A 455 -6.35 11.74 21.04
N LEU A 456 -5.80 11.01 20.07
CA LEU A 456 -4.68 11.47 19.24
C LEU A 456 -5.12 12.42 18.12
N THR A 457 -6.30 12.19 17.51
CA THR A 457 -6.73 13.01 16.38
C THR A 457 -7.04 14.43 16.84
N PRO A 458 -6.47 15.47 16.20
CA PRO A 458 -6.75 16.85 16.53
C PRO A 458 -8.26 17.14 16.50
N GLY A 459 -8.76 17.83 17.52
CA GLY A 459 -10.13 18.34 17.53
C GLY A 459 -10.28 19.47 16.54
N ARG A 460 -11.51 19.86 16.25
CA ARG A 460 -11.79 21.07 15.49
C ARG A 460 -11.35 22.26 16.37
N GLU A 461 -10.39 23.06 15.91
CA GLU A 461 -10.23 24.39 16.49
C GLU A 461 -11.51 25.16 16.19
N ARG A 462 -12.17 25.65 17.24
CA ARG A 462 -13.41 26.44 17.17
C ARG A 462 -13.10 27.85 16.68
#